data_a081c757a215f4e88074f991fc578311
#
_entry.id   a081c757a215f4e88074f991fc578311
#
_cell.length_a   1.000
_cell.length_b   1.000
_cell.length_c   1.000
_cell.angle_alpha   90.00
_cell.angle_beta   90.00
_cell.angle_gamma   90.00
#
_symmetry.space_group_name_H-M   'P 1'
#
loop_
_entity.id
_entity.type
_entity.pdbx_description
1 polymer ?
#
loop_
_entity_poly.entity_id
_entity_poly.type
_entity_poly.pdbx_seq_one_letter_code
_entity_poly.pdbx_strand_id
1 'polypeptide(L)'
;MQLLKVYIQETVMRLTTELVPLFFLTYVAHILQIHGLGVQVGTYALVMLTISVVATAIRIYAQNELSKMPPNKRGNSSFFWGVWAVQAVILIMLALGTWGLINGANLPYTGIFKLQLLFYVGAILDISWLYNGINKTRIVVRRDALLQMLRFVPLIILVKSPSDLSRFIVLLAVTTIVANLLLWLRLPSVLVPVSVTTSNVKFHIKAMLVFLAASLLPQLSLYLNKAVVFVTQGVEDVAVYYSAELLVKVGVALVLGIAMAMMTKVTQQKQIGNSAGIAKSFYDAIEYSSALSILIAVGVATVGPQAVYWFLGTSFAKTGDILQVLAFVIVVASWRYSLSLQQMAAERGFRNISASVQVGAGVNVVLTVFLVPKFGVLAAAWAALIGELVALILQVILLSRVVDVWQLVRVSWRYIVAGVVALLGILAVIRSVPGPYPKFSALEAVVGIVIYTIVVYFFSTPVVTTTNIVVMLALKRMYNSLIEFTRVVLRIDK
;
A
#
# COMPACT_ATOMS: atom_id res chain seq x y z
N MET A 1 -26.38 3.05 3.02
CA MET A 1 -26.16 1.62 2.73
C MET A 1 -25.21 1.37 1.55
N GLN A 2 -25.38 2.07 0.42
CA GLN A 2 -24.53 1.88 -0.76
C GLN A 2 -23.05 2.25 -0.49
N LEU A 3 -22.79 3.36 0.21
CA LEU A 3 -21.45 3.77 0.64
C LEU A 3 -20.78 2.73 1.56
N LEU A 4 -21.51 2.19 2.52
CA LEU A 4 -20.98 1.15 3.42
C LEU A 4 -20.62 -0.12 2.64
N LYS A 5 -21.45 -0.51 1.66
CA LYS A 5 -21.17 -1.66 0.78
C LYS A 5 -19.90 -1.44 -0.04
N VAL A 6 -19.74 -0.25 -0.65
CA VAL A 6 -18.54 0.11 -1.43
C VAL A 6 -17.32 0.15 -0.50
N TYR A 7 -17.44 0.78 0.68
CA TYR A 7 -16.37 0.79 1.67
C TYR A 7 -15.92 -0.61 2.07
N ILE A 8 -16.86 -1.48 2.42
CA ILE A 8 -16.55 -2.87 2.80
C ILE A 8 -15.87 -3.61 1.64
N GLN A 9 -16.39 -3.50 0.42
CA GLN A 9 -15.80 -4.18 -0.74
C GLN A 9 -14.38 -3.69 -1.02
N GLU A 10 -14.15 -2.37 -1.07
CA GLU A 10 -12.83 -1.79 -1.31
C GLU A 10 -11.85 -2.11 -0.17
N THR A 11 -12.33 -2.01 1.08
CA THR A 11 -11.50 -2.32 2.26
C THR A 11 -11.13 -3.79 2.30
N VAL A 12 -12.07 -4.71 2.06
CA VAL A 12 -11.79 -6.16 2.03
C VAL A 12 -10.79 -6.50 0.94
N MET A 13 -10.94 -5.96 -0.28
CA MET A 13 -9.98 -6.18 -1.36
C MET A 13 -8.58 -5.71 -0.97
N ARG A 14 -8.45 -4.52 -0.39
CA ARG A 14 -7.15 -3.96 0.02
C ARG A 14 -6.56 -4.70 1.21
N LEU A 15 -7.39 -5.02 2.21
CA LEU A 15 -6.94 -5.81 3.34
C LEU A 15 -6.41 -7.18 2.91
N THR A 16 -7.03 -7.82 1.95
CA THR A 16 -6.54 -9.10 1.44
C THR A 16 -5.13 -8.94 0.84
N THR A 17 -4.86 -7.85 0.13
CA THR A 17 -3.54 -7.60 -0.46
C THR A 17 -2.47 -7.22 0.57
N GLU A 18 -2.82 -6.61 1.69
CA GLU A 18 -1.88 -6.16 2.72
C GLU A 18 -1.79 -7.09 3.93
N LEU A 19 -2.90 -7.76 4.31
CA LEU A 19 -2.91 -8.71 5.44
C LEU A 19 -2.20 -10.02 5.08
N VAL A 20 -2.35 -10.51 3.84
CA VAL A 20 -1.66 -11.75 3.45
C VAL A 20 -0.14 -11.60 3.58
N PRO A 21 0.53 -10.54 3.06
CA PRO A 21 1.94 -10.30 3.34
C PRO A 21 2.29 -10.19 4.83
N LEU A 22 1.39 -9.68 5.66
CA LEU A 22 1.61 -9.60 7.11
C LEU A 22 1.64 -10.99 7.77
N PHE A 23 0.72 -11.88 7.42
CA PHE A 23 0.77 -13.29 7.87
C PHE A 23 2.02 -14.00 7.37
N PHE A 24 2.43 -13.74 6.11
CA PHE A 24 3.70 -14.22 5.59
C PHE A 24 4.88 -13.71 6.41
N LEU A 25 4.88 -12.42 6.74
CA LEU A 25 5.94 -11.81 7.55
C LEU A 25 6.10 -12.52 8.89
N THR A 26 4.98 -12.76 9.60
CA THR A 26 5.01 -13.44 10.90
C THR A 26 5.63 -14.83 10.79
N TYR A 27 5.16 -15.63 9.84
CA TYR A 27 5.71 -16.97 9.60
C TYR A 27 7.20 -16.92 9.24
N VAL A 28 7.55 -16.07 8.28
CA VAL A 28 8.93 -15.95 7.77
C VAL A 28 9.88 -15.39 8.85
N ALA A 29 9.43 -14.43 9.66
CA ALA A 29 10.21 -13.87 10.76
C ALA A 29 10.59 -14.94 11.79
N HIS A 30 9.69 -15.86 12.12
CA HIS A 30 9.96 -16.94 13.06
C HIS A 30 10.87 -18.03 12.47
N ILE A 31 10.73 -18.34 11.17
CA ILE A 31 11.50 -19.41 10.53
C ILE A 31 12.88 -18.92 10.06
N LEU A 32 12.94 -17.84 9.28
CA LEU A 32 14.20 -17.32 8.73
C LEU A 32 14.96 -16.43 9.72
N GLN A 33 14.32 -16.05 10.82
CA GLN A 33 14.83 -15.10 11.81
C GLN A 33 15.15 -13.73 11.19
N ILE A 34 15.62 -12.79 12.00
CA ILE A 34 15.89 -11.43 11.58
C ILE A 34 16.96 -11.35 10.47
N HIS A 35 18.01 -12.18 10.58
CA HIS A 35 19.09 -12.20 9.60
C HIS A 35 18.62 -12.67 8.22
N GLY A 36 17.93 -13.81 8.13
CA GLY A 36 17.45 -14.35 6.86
C GLY A 36 16.42 -13.43 6.19
N LEU A 37 15.50 -12.86 6.97
CA LEU A 37 14.54 -11.86 6.48
C LEU A 37 15.27 -10.62 5.95
N GLY A 38 16.28 -10.13 6.67
CA GLY A 38 17.03 -8.94 6.25
C GLY A 38 17.84 -9.14 4.97
N VAL A 39 18.51 -10.31 4.83
CA VAL A 39 19.18 -10.66 3.57
C VAL A 39 18.21 -10.66 2.41
N GLN A 40 17.03 -11.28 2.57
CA GLN A 40 16.00 -11.31 1.54
C GLN A 40 15.52 -9.89 1.18
N VAL A 41 15.14 -9.09 2.18
CA VAL A 41 14.59 -7.73 1.98
C VAL A 41 15.61 -6.81 1.34
N GLY A 42 16.86 -6.81 1.83
CA GLY A 42 17.91 -5.94 1.34
C GLY A 42 18.31 -6.25 -0.10
N THR A 43 18.57 -7.54 -0.40
CA THR A 43 18.93 -7.96 -1.76
C THR A 43 17.77 -7.76 -2.74
N TYR A 44 16.53 -8.02 -2.32
CA TYR A 44 15.32 -7.75 -3.10
C TYR A 44 15.14 -6.26 -3.38
N ALA A 45 15.33 -5.39 -2.38
CA ALA A 45 15.18 -3.95 -2.54
C ALA A 45 16.12 -3.37 -3.59
N LEU A 46 17.39 -3.81 -3.61
CA LEU A 46 18.38 -3.37 -4.60
C LEU A 46 18.00 -3.80 -6.02
N VAL A 47 17.52 -5.03 -6.22
CA VAL A 47 17.06 -5.50 -7.53
C VAL A 47 15.78 -4.79 -7.95
N MET A 48 14.84 -4.62 -7.03
CA MET A 48 13.56 -3.97 -7.33
C MET A 48 13.67 -2.46 -7.55
N LEU A 49 14.73 -1.79 -7.08
CA LEU A 49 15.00 -0.39 -7.44
C LEU A 49 15.03 -0.20 -8.96
N THR A 50 15.73 -1.04 -9.68
CA THR A 50 15.86 -0.94 -11.13
C THR A 50 14.61 -1.43 -11.86
N ILE A 51 14.05 -2.56 -11.43
CA ILE A 51 12.84 -3.13 -12.05
C ILE A 51 11.64 -2.19 -11.91
N SER A 52 11.37 -1.69 -10.70
CA SER A 52 10.13 -0.97 -10.39
C SER A 52 10.00 0.36 -11.13
N VAL A 53 11.10 1.07 -11.30
CA VAL A 53 11.16 2.35 -12.02
C VAL A 53 10.72 2.15 -13.47
N VAL A 54 11.33 1.18 -14.15
CA VAL A 54 11.05 0.89 -15.56
C VAL A 54 9.66 0.28 -15.74
N ALA A 55 9.33 -0.72 -14.95
CA ALA A 55 8.03 -1.41 -15.04
C ALA A 55 6.85 -0.45 -14.77
N THR A 56 7.01 0.52 -13.85
CA THR A 56 5.95 1.49 -13.57
C THR A 56 5.80 2.52 -14.68
N ALA A 57 6.90 3.02 -15.25
CA ALA A 57 6.85 3.94 -16.39
C ALA A 57 6.12 3.30 -17.58
N ILE A 58 6.48 2.05 -17.91
CA ILE A 58 5.84 1.26 -18.96
C ILE A 58 4.36 1.07 -18.68
N ARG A 59 4.02 0.67 -17.46
CA ARG A 59 2.64 0.44 -17.03
C ARG A 59 1.77 1.69 -17.21
N ILE A 60 2.22 2.84 -16.70
CA ILE A 60 1.47 4.10 -16.78
C ILE A 60 1.32 4.53 -18.25
N TYR A 61 2.41 4.49 -19.03
CA TYR A 61 2.38 4.79 -20.45
C TYR A 61 1.37 3.90 -21.20
N ALA A 62 1.52 2.59 -21.06
CA ALA A 62 0.73 1.63 -21.80
C ALA A 62 -0.77 1.70 -21.45
N GLN A 63 -1.11 1.83 -20.16
CA GLN A 63 -2.49 2.00 -19.71
C GLN A 63 -3.11 3.29 -20.25
N ASN A 64 -2.36 4.40 -20.20
CA ASN A 64 -2.83 5.70 -20.71
C ASN A 64 -3.10 5.67 -22.22
N GLU A 65 -2.22 5.08 -23.00
CA GLU A 65 -2.40 5.01 -24.45
C GLU A 65 -3.49 4.02 -24.87
N LEU A 66 -3.52 2.81 -24.27
CA LEU A 66 -4.57 1.82 -24.57
C LEU A 66 -5.96 2.31 -24.20
N SER A 67 -6.10 3.11 -23.13
CA SER A 67 -7.41 3.66 -22.74
C SER A 67 -7.98 4.67 -23.74
N LYS A 68 -7.13 5.27 -24.59
CA LYS A 68 -7.52 6.23 -25.64
C LYS A 68 -7.78 5.55 -26.99
N MET A 69 -7.28 4.32 -27.18
CA MET A 69 -7.41 3.61 -28.44
C MET A 69 -8.84 3.07 -28.61
N PRO A 70 -9.39 3.14 -29.83
CA PRO A 70 -10.64 2.47 -30.13
C PRO A 70 -10.51 0.96 -29.92
N PRO A 71 -11.60 0.25 -29.59
CA PRO A 71 -11.58 -1.19 -29.35
C PRO A 71 -11.30 -1.98 -30.65
N ASN A 72 -10.05 -2.00 -31.09
CA ASN A 72 -9.57 -2.68 -32.29
C ASN A 72 -8.48 -3.69 -31.93
N LYS A 73 -8.74 -4.97 -32.14
CA LYS A 73 -7.78 -6.04 -31.82
C LYS A 73 -6.43 -5.87 -32.56
N ARG A 74 -6.45 -5.47 -33.82
CA ARG A 74 -5.22 -5.35 -34.63
C ARG A 74 -4.35 -4.17 -34.18
N GLY A 75 -4.96 -3.00 -33.89
CA GLY A 75 -4.26 -1.84 -33.34
C GLY A 75 -3.67 -2.13 -31.95
N ASN A 76 -4.46 -2.72 -31.08
CA ASN A 76 -4.00 -3.12 -29.73
C ASN A 76 -2.87 -4.15 -29.81
N SER A 77 -2.88 -5.06 -30.81
CA SER A 77 -1.83 -6.07 -30.98
C SER A 77 -0.50 -5.44 -31.41
N SER A 78 -0.52 -4.53 -32.38
CA SER A 78 0.70 -3.82 -32.83
C SER A 78 1.31 -3.00 -31.68
N PHE A 79 0.47 -2.28 -30.93
CA PHE A 79 0.90 -1.52 -29.75
C PHE A 79 1.48 -2.45 -28.66
N PHE A 80 0.78 -3.53 -28.34
CA PHE A 80 1.21 -4.49 -27.33
C PHE A 80 2.62 -5.04 -27.60
N TRP A 81 2.84 -5.58 -28.79
CA TRP A 81 4.14 -6.17 -29.13
C TRP A 81 5.27 -5.15 -29.15
N GLY A 82 4.97 -3.92 -29.60
CA GLY A 82 5.95 -2.82 -29.56
C GLY A 82 6.36 -2.45 -28.13
N VAL A 83 5.39 -2.27 -27.24
CA VAL A 83 5.64 -1.94 -25.83
C VAL A 83 6.32 -3.09 -25.10
N TRP A 84 5.85 -4.33 -25.28
CA TRP A 84 6.45 -5.50 -24.64
C TRP A 84 7.88 -5.75 -25.10
N ALA A 85 8.20 -5.55 -26.39
CA ALA A 85 9.57 -5.66 -26.90
C ALA A 85 10.50 -4.65 -26.19
N VAL A 86 10.06 -3.40 -26.01
CA VAL A 86 10.83 -2.38 -25.28
C VAL A 86 11.01 -2.79 -23.82
N GLN A 87 9.94 -3.29 -23.16
CA GLN A 87 9.99 -3.80 -21.79
C GLN A 87 11.03 -4.92 -21.66
N ALA A 88 10.97 -5.92 -22.53
CA ALA A 88 11.85 -7.08 -22.50
C ALA A 88 13.32 -6.65 -22.71
N VAL A 89 13.60 -5.84 -23.73
CA VAL A 89 14.97 -5.38 -24.02
C VAL A 89 15.57 -4.60 -22.85
N ILE A 90 14.83 -3.62 -22.31
CA ILE A 90 15.35 -2.80 -21.20
C ILE A 90 15.58 -3.67 -19.94
N LEU A 91 14.64 -4.55 -19.61
CA LEU A 91 14.77 -5.39 -18.41
C LEU A 91 15.86 -6.45 -18.57
N ILE A 92 16.09 -6.99 -19.78
CA ILE A 92 17.23 -7.88 -20.06
C ILE A 92 18.54 -7.13 -19.90
N MET A 93 18.68 -5.92 -20.46
CA MET A 93 19.89 -5.11 -20.29
C MET A 93 20.17 -4.80 -18.82
N LEU A 94 19.13 -4.43 -18.04
CA LEU A 94 19.26 -4.19 -16.61
C LEU A 94 19.63 -5.46 -15.85
N ALA A 95 19.05 -6.61 -16.20
CA ALA A 95 19.40 -7.90 -15.61
C ALA A 95 20.87 -8.27 -15.85
N LEU A 96 21.36 -8.09 -17.09
CA LEU A 96 22.76 -8.32 -17.44
C LEU A 96 23.70 -7.33 -16.73
N GLY A 97 23.33 -6.06 -16.67
CA GLY A 97 24.08 -5.04 -15.91
C GLY A 97 24.15 -5.38 -14.41
N THR A 98 23.03 -5.75 -13.82
CA THR A 98 22.97 -6.17 -12.41
C THR A 98 23.79 -7.46 -12.19
N TRP A 99 23.70 -8.43 -13.08
CA TRP A 99 24.50 -9.65 -13.02
C TRP A 99 26.02 -9.35 -13.12
N GLY A 100 26.41 -8.43 -14.00
CA GLY A 100 27.80 -7.97 -14.12
C GLY A 100 28.31 -7.30 -12.85
N LEU A 101 27.50 -6.41 -12.26
CA LEU A 101 27.81 -5.75 -10.97
C LEU A 101 27.95 -6.76 -9.82
N ILE A 102 27.05 -7.74 -9.72
CA ILE A 102 27.09 -8.78 -8.69
C ILE A 102 28.39 -9.58 -8.77
N ASN A 103 28.85 -9.95 -9.97
CA ASN A 103 30.07 -10.73 -10.14
C ASN A 103 31.34 -9.88 -10.00
N GLY A 104 31.32 -8.60 -10.39
CA GLY A 104 32.49 -7.71 -10.37
C GLY A 104 32.77 -7.07 -9.01
N ALA A 105 31.74 -6.86 -8.19
CA ALA A 105 31.85 -6.07 -6.94
C ALA A 105 32.09 -6.90 -5.66
N ASN A 106 32.29 -8.23 -5.76
CA ASN A 106 32.49 -9.12 -4.59
C ASN A 106 31.46 -8.84 -3.45
N LEU A 107 30.20 -8.66 -3.81
CA LEU A 107 29.14 -8.31 -2.86
C LEU A 107 28.90 -9.45 -1.85
N PRO A 108 28.60 -9.13 -0.58
CA PRO A 108 28.11 -10.13 0.34
C PRO A 108 26.80 -10.73 -0.19
N TYR A 109 26.55 -12.01 0.10
CA TYR A 109 25.33 -12.71 -0.35
C TYR A 109 25.17 -12.85 -1.88
N THR A 110 26.27 -12.91 -2.64
CA THR A 110 26.30 -13.03 -4.12
C THR A 110 25.35 -14.14 -4.62
N GLY A 111 25.30 -15.31 -3.97
CA GLY A 111 24.40 -16.40 -4.32
C GLY A 111 22.93 -16.01 -4.23
N ILE A 112 22.57 -15.28 -3.18
CA ILE A 112 21.21 -14.76 -2.97
C ILE A 112 20.85 -13.71 -4.03
N PHE A 113 21.77 -12.78 -4.32
CA PHE A 113 21.56 -11.79 -5.38
C PHE A 113 21.30 -12.46 -6.75
N LYS A 114 22.03 -13.53 -7.09
CA LYS A 114 21.79 -14.27 -8.34
C LYS A 114 20.37 -14.88 -8.39
N LEU A 115 19.83 -15.34 -7.28
CA LEU A 115 18.44 -15.82 -7.21
C LEU A 115 17.43 -14.67 -7.39
N GLN A 116 17.72 -13.48 -6.89
CA GLN A 116 16.86 -12.30 -7.07
C GLN A 116 16.76 -11.87 -8.56
N LEU A 117 17.72 -12.23 -9.42
CA LEU A 117 17.62 -11.95 -10.86
C LEU A 117 16.42 -12.63 -11.52
N LEU A 118 15.88 -13.70 -10.94
CA LEU A 118 14.64 -14.33 -11.43
C LEU A 118 13.44 -13.34 -11.44
N PHE A 119 13.46 -12.30 -10.62
CA PHE A 119 12.41 -11.29 -10.64
C PHE A 119 12.39 -10.44 -11.92
N TYR A 120 13.53 -10.31 -12.61
CA TYR A 120 13.53 -9.70 -13.95
C TYR A 120 12.72 -10.53 -14.95
N VAL A 121 12.81 -11.86 -14.90
CA VAL A 121 11.98 -12.74 -15.72
C VAL A 121 10.51 -12.54 -15.42
N GLY A 122 10.15 -12.46 -14.13
CA GLY A 122 8.79 -12.13 -13.71
C GLY A 122 8.33 -10.78 -14.26
N ALA A 123 9.18 -9.75 -14.20
CA ALA A 123 8.88 -8.43 -14.70
C ALA A 123 8.74 -8.36 -16.24
N ILE A 124 9.55 -9.11 -16.99
CA ILE A 124 9.43 -9.23 -18.45
C ILE A 124 8.09 -9.85 -18.84
N LEU A 125 7.65 -10.83 -18.07
CA LEU A 125 6.38 -11.54 -18.31
C LEU A 125 5.15 -10.81 -17.79
N ASP A 126 5.31 -9.72 -17.02
CA ASP A 126 4.16 -8.94 -16.52
C ASP A 126 3.53 -8.09 -17.64
N ILE A 127 2.38 -8.55 -18.12
CA ILE A 127 1.53 -7.88 -19.10
C ILE A 127 0.22 -7.37 -18.49
N SER A 128 0.19 -7.18 -17.17
CA SER A 128 -0.99 -6.68 -16.44
C SER A 128 -1.49 -5.33 -16.96
N TRP A 129 -0.56 -4.49 -17.45
CA TRP A 129 -0.87 -3.20 -18.04
C TRP A 129 -1.78 -3.29 -19.28
N LEU A 130 -1.69 -4.36 -20.08
CA LEU A 130 -2.59 -4.59 -21.21
C LEU A 130 -4.04 -4.73 -20.74
N TYR A 131 -4.27 -5.63 -19.78
CA TYR A 131 -5.63 -5.92 -19.29
C TYR A 131 -6.25 -4.73 -18.57
N ASN A 132 -5.45 -3.99 -17.80
CA ASN A 132 -5.90 -2.76 -17.15
C ASN A 132 -6.21 -1.67 -18.17
N GLY A 133 -5.38 -1.49 -19.20
CA GLY A 133 -5.56 -0.49 -20.25
C GLY A 133 -6.82 -0.71 -21.10
N ILE A 134 -7.22 -1.97 -21.31
CA ILE A 134 -8.45 -2.34 -22.04
C ILE A 134 -9.66 -2.59 -21.12
N ASN A 135 -9.64 -2.07 -19.89
CA ASN A 135 -10.71 -2.18 -18.88
C ASN A 135 -11.10 -3.63 -18.48
N LYS A 136 -10.17 -4.58 -18.60
CA LYS A 136 -10.34 -5.97 -18.13
C LYS A 136 -9.62 -6.24 -16.79
N THR A 137 -9.61 -5.28 -15.89
CA THR A 137 -8.91 -5.29 -14.60
C THR A 137 -9.24 -6.52 -13.72
N ARG A 138 -10.46 -7.07 -13.85
CA ARG A 138 -10.86 -8.29 -13.11
C ARG A 138 -9.93 -9.49 -13.37
N ILE A 139 -9.30 -9.56 -14.54
CA ILE A 139 -8.33 -10.63 -14.87
C ILE A 139 -7.08 -10.50 -14.01
N VAL A 140 -6.58 -9.27 -13.87
CA VAL A 140 -5.40 -8.96 -13.05
C VAL A 140 -5.69 -9.22 -11.57
N VAL A 141 -6.82 -8.74 -11.05
CA VAL A 141 -7.22 -8.95 -9.66
C VAL A 141 -7.33 -10.44 -9.32
N ARG A 142 -7.92 -11.25 -10.21
CA ARG A 142 -7.99 -12.71 -10.00
C ARG A 142 -6.61 -13.36 -10.00
N ARG A 143 -5.72 -12.91 -10.88
CA ARG A 143 -4.33 -13.38 -10.91
C ARG A 143 -3.60 -13.03 -9.61
N ASP A 144 -3.77 -11.80 -9.10
CA ASP A 144 -3.14 -11.37 -7.86
C ASP A 144 -3.62 -12.19 -6.65
N ALA A 145 -4.92 -12.48 -6.59
CA ALA A 145 -5.47 -13.36 -5.56
C ALA A 145 -4.91 -14.80 -5.65
N LEU A 146 -4.83 -15.36 -6.87
CA LEU A 146 -4.21 -16.67 -7.11
C LEU A 146 -2.73 -16.68 -6.71
N LEU A 147 -1.98 -15.62 -7.02
CA LEU A 147 -0.58 -15.48 -6.63
C LEU A 147 -0.39 -15.61 -5.12
N GLN A 148 -1.25 -14.97 -4.33
CA GLN A 148 -1.18 -15.05 -2.87
C GLN A 148 -1.43 -16.49 -2.38
N MET A 149 -2.42 -17.19 -2.95
CA MET A 149 -2.69 -18.60 -2.62
C MET A 149 -1.53 -19.52 -3.03
N LEU A 150 -0.98 -19.33 -4.24
CA LEU A 150 0.15 -20.09 -4.76
C LEU A 150 1.43 -19.93 -3.91
N ARG A 151 1.55 -18.83 -3.18
CA ARG A 151 2.66 -18.61 -2.26
C ARG A 151 2.46 -19.29 -0.92
N PHE A 152 1.24 -19.26 -0.38
CA PHE A 152 0.96 -19.65 1.01
C PHE A 152 1.24 -21.13 1.27
N VAL A 153 0.66 -22.02 0.49
CA VAL A 153 0.80 -23.47 0.71
C VAL A 153 2.24 -23.95 0.52
N PRO A 154 2.94 -23.62 -0.59
CA PRO A 154 4.33 -24.04 -0.73
C PRO A 154 5.28 -23.40 0.28
N LEU A 155 4.99 -22.18 0.79
CA LEU A 155 5.78 -21.56 1.83
C LEU A 155 5.86 -22.44 3.08
N ILE A 156 4.72 -22.88 3.59
CA ILE A 156 4.64 -23.73 4.80
C ILE A 156 5.31 -25.09 4.59
N ILE A 157 5.26 -25.62 3.37
CA ILE A 157 5.83 -26.94 3.05
C ILE A 157 7.35 -26.90 2.87
N LEU A 158 7.85 -25.86 2.16
CA LEU A 158 9.22 -25.80 1.67
C LEU A 158 10.18 -25.01 2.56
N VAL A 159 9.66 -24.10 3.40
CA VAL A 159 10.48 -23.21 4.23
C VAL A 159 10.24 -23.52 5.70
N LYS A 160 11.15 -24.27 6.31
CA LYS A 160 11.02 -24.78 7.69
C LYS A 160 12.19 -24.42 8.59
N SER A 161 13.28 -23.93 8.03
CA SER A 161 14.51 -23.62 8.76
C SER A 161 15.18 -22.34 8.23
N PRO A 162 16.08 -21.72 9.01
CA PRO A 162 16.84 -20.55 8.55
C PRO A 162 17.68 -20.81 7.29
N SER A 163 18.10 -22.06 7.04
CA SER A 163 18.87 -22.46 5.86
C SER A 163 18.03 -22.46 4.56
N ASP A 164 16.70 -22.41 4.65
CA ASP A 164 15.79 -22.45 3.50
C ASP A 164 15.58 -21.08 2.83
N LEU A 165 16.40 -20.06 3.17
CA LEU A 165 16.33 -18.73 2.56
C LEU A 165 16.34 -18.78 1.02
N SER A 166 17.23 -19.57 0.42
CA SER A 166 17.30 -19.74 -1.04
C SER A 166 16.01 -20.31 -1.61
N ARG A 167 15.41 -21.32 -0.95
CA ARG A 167 14.12 -21.90 -1.35
C ARG A 167 12.99 -20.89 -1.25
N PHE A 168 13.00 -20.06 -0.21
CA PHE A 168 12.02 -18.98 -0.04
C PHE A 168 12.07 -17.97 -1.19
N ILE A 169 13.26 -17.52 -1.58
CA ILE A 169 13.44 -16.57 -2.68
C ILE A 169 13.00 -17.17 -4.02
N VAL A 170 13.41 -18.41 -4.29
CA VAL A 170 13.01 -19.13 -5.50
C VAL A 170 11.49 -19.30 -5.55
N LEU A 171 10.87 -19.66 -4.42
CA LEU A 171 9.41 -19.77 -4.32
C LEU A 171 8.73 -18.45 -4.70
N LEU A 172 9.17 -17.31 -4.15
CA LEU A 172 8.60 -16.01 -4.46
C LEU A 172 8.77 -15.65 -5.95
N ALA A 173 9.93 -15.90 -6.52
CA ALA A 173 10.22 -15.62 -7.93
C ALA A 173 9.40 -16.53 -8.87
N VAL A 174 9.43 -17.84 -8.65
CA VAL A 174 8.72 -18.83 -9.48
C VAL A 174 7.22 -18.60 -9.44
N THR A 175 6.64 -18.38 -8.26
CA THR A 175 5.20 -18.09 -8.16
C THR A 175 4.82 -16.80 -8.90
N THR A 176 5.68 -15.77 -8.89
CA THR A 176 5.49 -14.55 -9.67
C THR A 176 5.53 -14.84 -11.18
N ILE A 177 6.51 -15.61 -11.63
CA ILE A 177 6.64 -16.03 -13.04
C ILE A 177 5.40 -16.81 -13.49
N VAL A 178 4.99 -17.80 -12.71
CA VAL A 178 3.79 -18.62 -13.01
C VAL A 178 2.54 -17.78 -13.09
N ALA A 179 2.31 -16.89 -12.10
CA ALA A 179 1.15 -16.00 -12.11
C ALA A 179 1.14 -15.08 -13.33
N ASN A 180 2.28 -14.56 -13.75
CA ASN A 180 2.38 -13.74 -14.95
C ASN A 180 2.16 -14.55 -16.22
N LEU A 181 2.66 -15.78 -16.32
CA LEU A 181 2.38 -16.70 -17.44
C LEU A 181 0.88 -16.99 -17.60
N LEU A 182 0.11 -17.04 -16.51
CA LEU A 182 -1.35 -17.20 -16.59
C LEU A 182 -2.05 -16.06 -17.37
N LEU A 183 -1.48 -14.85 -17.39
CA LEU A 183 -1.98 -13.75 -18.22
C LEU A 183 -1.74 -14.02 -19.71
N TRP A 184 -0.62 -14.64 -20.06
CA TRP A 184 -0.28 -14.99 -21.45
C TRP A 184 -1.23 -16.02 -22.03
N LEU A 185 -1.73 -16.97 -21.23
CA LEU A 185 -2.70 -17.97 -21.68
C LEU A 185 -4.00 -17.35 -22.20
N ARG A 186 -4.33 -16.15 -21.75
CA ARG A 186 -5.53 -15.39 -22.19
C ARG A 186 -5.27 -14.42 -23.32
N LEU A 187 -4.02 -14.26 -23.76
CA LEU A 187 -3.61 -13.30 -24.77
C LEU A 187 -4.32 -13.53 -26.12
N PRO A 188 -4.47 -14.78 -26.64
CA PRO A 188 -5.14 -15.02 -27.91
C PRO A 188 -6.61 -14.56 -27.96
N SER A 189 -7.27 -14.43 -26.80
CA SER A 189 -8.65 -13.92 -26.72
C SER A 189 -8.75 -12.40 -26.95
N VAL A 190 -7.62 -11.69 -26.82
CA VAL A 190 -7.56 -10.23 -26.81
C VAL A 190 -6.80 -9.68 -28.03
N LEU A 191 -5.75 -10.39 -28.47
CA LEU A 191 -4.82 -9.97 -29.51
C LEU A 191 -4.83 -10.94 -30.70
N VAL A 192 -4.32 -10.44 -31.84
CA VAL A 192 -4.08 -11.21 -33.07
C VAL A 192 -2.59 -11.08 -33.45
N PRO A 193 -2.03 -12.05 -34.18
CA PRO A 193 -0.66 -11.95 -34.69
C PRO A 193 -0.50 -10.74 -35.61
N VAL A 194 0.56 -9.95 -35.38
CA VAL A 194 0.93 -8.80 -36.21
C VAL A 194 2.46 -8.68 -36.29
N SER A 195 2.98 -8.12 -37.37
CA SER A 195 4.41 -7.78 -37.49
C SER A 195 4.72 -6.49 -36.72
N VAL A 196 5.83 -6.50 -35.98
CA VAL A 196 6.33 -5.32 -35.25
C VAL A 196 7.39 -4.62 -36.07
N THR A 197 7.24 -3.31 -36.28
CA THR A 197 8.21 -2.50 -37.01
C THR A 197 9.13 -1.77 -36.04
N THR A 198 10.42 -1.65 -36.36
CA THR A 198 11.43 -0.95 -35.55
C THR A 198 11.10 0.54 -35.31
N SER A 199 10.39 1.17 -36.24
CA SER A 199 9.88 2.54 -36.08
C SER A 199 8.95 2.68 -34.87
N ASN A 200 8.08 1.71 -34.65
CA ASN A 200 7.16 1.69 -33.51
C ASN A 200 7.92 1.60 -32.18
N VAL A 201 8.99 0.81 -32.13
CA VAL A 201 9.81 0.64 -30.93
C VAL A 201 10.45 1.97 -30.49
N LYS A 202 11.07 2.72 -31.44
CA LYS A 202 11.67 4.03 -31.14
C LYS A 202 10.65 5.05 -30.63
N PHE A 203 9.44 5.06 -31.23
CA PHE A 203 8.37 5.92 -30.78
C PHE A 203 7.97 5.63 -29.32
N HIS A 204 7.81 4.35 -28.97
CA HIS A 204 7.45 3.94 -27.61
C HIS A 204 8.53 4.32 -26.59
N ILE A 205 9.81 4.16 -26.90
CA ILE A 205 10.91 4.55 -25.99
C ILE A 205 10.81 6.03 -25.65
N LYS A 206 10.69 6.91 -26.68
CA LYS A 206 10.61 8.36 -26.47
C LYS A 206 9.40 8.76 -25.62
N ALA A 207 8.24 8.15 -25.86
CA ALA A 207 7.04 8.41 -25.09
C ALA A 207 7.18 7.93 -23.64
N MET A 208 7.76 6.75 -23.41
CA MET A 208 7.98 6.19 -22.07
C MET A 208 8.90 7.04 -21.19
N LEU A 209 9.89 7.75 -21.76
CA LEU A 209 10.80 8.61 -21.00
C LEU A 209 10.07 9.73 -20.27
N VAL A 210 8.95 10.25 -20.82
CA VAL A 210 8.12 11.26 -20.15
C VAL A 210 7.45 10.67 -18.91
N PHE A 211 6.92 9.46 -19.03
CA PHE A 211 6.29 8.75 -17.90
C PHE A 211 7.31 8.24 -16.89
N LEU A 212 8.53 7.92 -17.34
CA LEU A 212 9.64 7.59 -16.47
C LEU A 212 9.95 8.76 -15.54
N ALA A 213 10.13 9.95 -16.08
CA ALA A 213 10.40 11.16 -15.29
C ALA A 213 9.26 11.42 -14.27
N ALA A 214 8.00 11.16 -14.68
CA ALA A 214 6.85 11.35 -13.81
C ALA A 214 6.70 10.30 -12.71
N SER A 215 7.31 9.14 -12.81
CA SER A 215 7.20 8.04 -11.83
C SER A 215 8.49 7.73 -11.07
N LEU A 216 9.61 8.35 -11.47
CA LEU A 216 10.95 8.01 -10.98
C LEU A 216 11.07 8.12 -9.45
N LEU A 217 10.84 9.31 -8.91
CA LEU A 217 11.07 9.58 -7.49
C LEU A 217 10.15 8.77 -6.56
N PRO A 218 8.84 8.64 -6.81
CA PRO A 218 7.98 7.78 -6.00
C PRO A 218 8.42 6.31 -6.02
N GLN A 219 8.87 5.79 -7.17
CA GLN A 219 9.32 4.40 -7.26
C GLN A 219 10.69 4.18 -6.62
N LEU A 220 11.60 5.14 -6.76
CA LEU A 220 12.87 5.11 -6.03
C LEU A 220 12.61 5.11 -4.52
N SER A 221 11.80 6.03 -4.01
CA SER A 221 11.47 6.14 -2.58
C SER A 221 10.94 4.82 -2.00
N LEU A 222 10.18 4.05 -2.77
CA LEU A 222 9.57 2.79 -2.31
C LEU A 222 10.61 1.72 -1.92
N TYR A 223 11.74 1.65 -2.62
CA TYR A 223 12.77 0.63 -2.39
C TYR A 223 14.08 1.20 -1.85
N LEU A 224 14.36 2.49 -2.10
CA LEU A 224 15.63 3.12 -1.74
C LEU A 224 15.85 3.14 -0.22
N ASN A 225 14.83 3.41 0.57
CA ASN A 225 14.95 3.40 2.02
C ASN A 225 15.54 2.06 2.51
N LYS A 226 14.98 0.95 2.03
CA LYS A 226 15.46 -0.41 2.37
C LYS A 226 16.84 -0.69 1.80
N ALA A 227 17.12 -0.25 0.56
CA ALA A 227 18.42 -0.43 -0.06
C ALA A 227 19.53 0.33 0.69
N VAL A 228 19.29 1.59 1.06
CA VAL A 228 20.26 2.40 1.82
C VAL A 228 20.46 1.83 3.22
N VAL A 229 19.38 1.47 3.94
CA VAL A 229 19.49 0.83 5.25
C VAL A 229 20.30 -0.46 5.15
N PHE A 230 20.02 -1.32 4.16
CA PHE A 230 20.76 -2.56 3.96
C PHE A 230 22.24 -2.35 3.75
N VAL A 231 22.62 -1.38 2.90
CA VAL A 231 24.03 -1.11 2.55
C VAL A 231 24.79 -0.42 3.68
N THR A 232 24.12 0.45 4.46
CA THR A 232 24.80 1.32 5.42
C THR A 232 24.66 0.87 6.87
N GLN A 233 23.54 0.20 7.23
CA GLN A 233 23.24 -0.20 8.60
C GLN A 233 23.26 -1.74 8.77
N GLY A 234 23.14 -2.48 7.66
CA GLY A 234 23.22 -3.92 7.64
C GLY A 234 21.90 -4.64 7.58
N VAL A 235 22.01 -5.96 7.71
CA VAL A 235 20.92 -6.92 7.41
C VAL A 235 19.78 -6.85 8.42
N GLU A 236 20.13 -6.75 9.72
CA GLU A 236 19.11 -6.77 10.78
C GLU A 236 18.27 -5.49 10.79
N ASP A 237 18.90 -4.33 10.57
CA ASP A 237 18.22 -3.05 10.57
C ASP A 237 17.25 -2.91 9.38
N VAL A 238 17.57 -3.51 8.21
CA VAL A 238 16.61 -3.51 7.08
C VAL A 238 15.42 -4.44 7.35
N ALA A 239 15.60 -5.55 8.07
CA ALA A 239 14.49 -6.41 8.48
C ALA A 239 13.54 -5.69 9.42
N VAL A 240 14.10 -4.97 10.40
CA VAL A 240 13.38 -4.15 11.38
C VAL A 240 12.57 -3.05 10.68
N TYR A 241 13.21 -2.30 9.77
CA TYR A 241 12.54 -1.24 9.00
C TYR A 241 11.39 -1.78 8.12
N TYR A 242 11.65 -2.86 7.39
CA TYR A 242 10.66 -3.49 6.53
C TYR A 242 9.44 -3.99 7.32
N SER A 243 9.67 -4.58 8.48
CA SER A 243 8.61 -5.08 9.36
C SER A 243 7.71 -3.94 9.84
N ALA A 244 8.30 -2.81 10.26
CA ALA A 244 7.55 -1.62 10.63
C ALA A 244 6.78 -1.02 9.44
N GLU A 245 7.42 -0.90 8.29
CA GLU A 245 6.79 -0.38 7.07
C GLU A 245 5.55 -1.21 6.68
N LEU A 246 5.64 -2.54 6.76
CA LEU A 246 4.55 -3.42 6.38
C LEU A 246 3.35 -3.30 7.33
N LEU A 247 3.60 -3.21 8.65
CA LEU A 247 2.56 -2.99 9.65
C LEU A 247 1.82 -1.65 9.42
N VAL A 248 2.57 -0.59 9.12
CA VAL A 248 2.00 0.74 8.81
C VAL A 248 1.18 0.72 7.52
N LYS A 249 1.61 -0.01 6.48
CA LYS A 249 0.86 -0.16 5.22
C LYS A 249 -0.53 -0.77 5.44
N VAL A 250 -0.67 -1.71 6.35
CA VAL A 250 -1.99 -2.27 6.72
C VAL A 250 -2.89 -1.17 7.29
N GLY A 251 -2.38 -0.32 8.18
CA GLY A 251 -3.12 0.82 8.72
C GLY A 251 -3.56 1.80 7.63
N VAL A 252 -2.65 2.14 6.71
CA VAL A 252 -2.97 3.02 5.56
C VAL A 252 -4.04 2.38 4.65
N ALA A 253 -3.96 1.09 4.38
CA ALA A 253 -4.92 0.38 3.53
C ALA A 253 -6.36 0.41 4.09
N LEU A 254 -6.50 0.32 5.42
CA LEU A 254 -7.81 0.45 6.10
C LEU A 254 -8.45 1.82 5.83
N VAL A 255 -7.68 2.88 5.92
CA VAL A 255 -8.20 4.25 5.73
C VAL A 255 -8.45 4.57 4.25
N LEU A 256 -7.64 4.01 3.34
CA LEU A 256 -7.85 4.17 1.89
C LEU A 256 -9.23 3.70 1.43
N GLY A 257 -9.80 2.69 2.07
CA GLY A 257 -11.17 2.24 1.79
C GLY A 257 -12.21 3.36 1.96
N ILE A 258 -12.07 4.20 3.00
CA ILE A 258 -12.93 5.38 3.22
C ILE A 258 -12.78 6.38 2.07
N ALA A 259 -11.53 6.74 1.74
CA ALA A 259 -11.27 7.70 0.68
C ALA A 259 -11.85 7.27 -0.68
N MET A 260 -11.76 5.98 -1.01
CA MET A 260 -12.34 5.41 -2.24
C MET A 260 -13.88 5.41 -2.25
N ALA A 261 -14.49 5.06 -1.11
CA ALA A 261 -15.96 5.11 -0.97
C ALA A 261 -16.49 6.55 -1.14
N MET A 262 -15.79 7.53 -0.56
CA MET A 262 -16.16 8.94 -0.67
C MET A 262 -15.92 9.51 -2.07
N MET A 263 -14.89 9.05 -2.80
CA MET A 263 -14.68 9.38 -4.21
C MET A 263 -15.90 9.04 -5.07
N THR A 264 -16.50 7.86 -4.84
CA THR A 264 -17.73 7.45 -5.53
C THR A 264 -18.86 8.44 -5.29
N LYS A 265 -19.02 8.92 -4.04
CA LYS A 265 -20.04 9.91 -3.66
C LYS A 265 -19.79 11.24 -4.36
N VAL A 266 -18.54 11.73 -4.39
CA VAL A 266 -18.17 12.97 -5.10
C VAL A 266 -18.51 12.88 -6.59
N THR A 267 -18.18 11.76 -7.23
CA THR A 267 -18.50 11.53 -8.65
C THR A 267 -20.00 11.57 -8.92
N GLN A 268 -20.81 10.97 -8.04
CA GLN A 268 -22.29 11.03 -8.15
C GLN A 268 -22.80 12.47 -7.99
N GLN A 269 -22.31 13.24 -7.01
CA GLN A 269 -22.70 14.64 -6.83
C GLN A 269 -22.33 15.50 -8.03
N LYS A 270 -21.21 15.21 -8.66
CA LYS A 270 -20.77 15.89 -9.89
C LYS A 270 -21.72 15.61 -11.07
N GLN A 271 -22.15 14.35 -11.26
CA GLN A 271 -23.07 13.98 -12.35
C GLN A 271 -24.41 14.72 -12.28
N ILE A 272 -24.88 15.06 -11.07
CA ILE A 272 -26.12 15.81 -10.86
C ILE A 272 -25.90 17.32 -10.73
N GLY A 273 -24.65 17.81 -10.95
CA GLY A 273 -24.32 19.25 -10.88
C GLY A 273 -24.37 19.89 -9.48
N ASN A 274 -24.39 19.09 -8.41
CA ASN A 274 -24.53 19.58 -7.04
C ASN A 274 -23.18 20.00 -6.42
N SER A 275 -22.76 21.22 -6.65
CA SER A 275 -21.48 21.78 -6.13
C SER A 275 -21.40 21.77 -4.60
N ALA A 276 -22.50 22.08 -3.89
CA ALA A 276 -22.55 22.02 -2.44
C ALA A 276 -22.38 20.60 -1.91
N GLY A 277 -22.98 19.62 -2.59
CA GLY A 277 -22.82 18.19 -2.28
C GLY A 277 -21.39 17.70 -2.50
N ILE A 278 -20.69 18.19 -3.52
CA ILE A 278 -19.27 17.92 -3.76
C ILE A 278 -18.43 18.43 -2.61
N ALA A 279 -18.57 19.71 -2.23
CA ALA A 279 -17.81 20.30 -1.14
C ALA A 279 -18.06 19.57 0.19
N LYS A 280 -19.32 19.29 0.52
CA LYS A 280 -19.66 18.52 1.73
C LYS A 280 -19.00 17.14 1.72
N SER A 281 -19.10 16.40 0.62
CA SER A 281 -18.51 15.05 0.52
C SER A 281 -16.99 15.07 0.64
N PHE A 282 -16.34 16.14 0.21
CA PHE A 282 -14.91 16.34 0.36
C PHE A 282 -14.51 16.45 1.85
N TYR A 283 -15.17 17.34 2.62
CA TYR A 283 -14.87 17.50 4.04
C TYR A 283 -15.26 16.27 4.87
N ASP A 284 -16.39 15.63 4.53
CA ASP A 284 -16.78 14.34 5.12
C ASP A 284 -15.67 13.29 4.95
N ALA A 285 -15.02 13.24 3.75
CA ALA A 285 -13.95 12.29 3.50
C ALA A 285 -12.72 12.52 4.40
N ILE A 286 -12.34 13.79 4.59
CA ILE A 286 -11.24 14.15 5.49
C ILE A 286 -11.61 13.83 6.94
N GLU A 287 -12.84 14.10 7.34
CA GLU A 287 -13.32 13.86 8.70
C GLU A 287 -13.31 12.36 9.04
N TYR A 288 -13.92 11.51 8.20
CA TYR A 288 -13.91 10.06 8.41
C TYR A 288 -12.50 9.46 8.34
N SER A 289 -11.67 9.96 7.41
CA SER A 289 -10.27 9.54 7.33
C SER A 289 -9.47 9.95 8.57
N SER A 290 -9.70 11.14 9.12
CA SER A 290 -9.07 11.61 10.37
C SER A 290 -9.48 10.73 11.54
N ALA A 291 -10.77 10.45 11.68
CA ALA A 291 -11.30 9.62 12.77
C ALA A 291 -10.62 8.25 12.82
N LEU A 292 -10.53 7.57 11.68
CA LEU A 292 -9.96 6.22 11.63
C LEU A 292 -8.42 6.23 11.66
N SER A 293 -7.77 7.15 10.91
CA SER A 293 -6.30 7.16 10.82
C SER A 293 -5.64 7.53 12.14
N ILE A 294 -6.21 8.47 12.89
CA ILE A 294 -5.66 8.87 14.19
C ILE A 294 -5.82 7.74 15.21
N LEU A 295 -6.97 7.08 15.25
CA LEU A 295 -7.17 5.91 16.11
C LEU A 295 -6.13 4.81 15.82
N ILE A 296 -5.96 4.46 14.54
CA ILE A 296 -4.98 3.44 14.12
C ILE A 296 -3.55 3.88 14.45
N ALA A 297 -3.21 5.14 14.15
CA ALA A 297 -1.86 5.67 14.40
C ALA A 297 -1.50 5.64 15.88
N VAL A 298 -2.41 6.04 16.77
CA VAL A 298 -2.21 5.97 18.22
C VAL A 298 -2.03 4.51 18.66
N GLY A 299 -2.88 3.59 18.20
CA GLY A 299 -2.74 2.18 18.50
C GLY A 299 -1.40 1.59 18.03
N VAL A 300 -0.99 1.88 16.79
CA VAL A 300 0.28 1.42 16.24
C VAL A 300 1.48 2.02 16.98
N ALA A 301 1.43 3.31 17.34
CA ALA A 301 2.53 3.96 18.05
C ALA A 301 2.71 3.49 19.49
N THR A 302 1.63 3.09 20.18
CA THR A 302 1.64 2.73 21.60
C THR A 302 1.66 1.23 21.83
N VAL A 303 0.71 0.51 21.23
CA VAL A 303 0.57 -0.95 21.37
C VAL A 303 1.53 -1.71 20.46
N GLY A 304 1.84 -1.12 19.29
CA GLY A 304 2.71 -1.73 18.26
C GLY A 304 4.07 -2.17 18.80
N PRO A 305 4.83 -1.36 19.55
CA PRO A 305 6.12 -1.74 20.13
C PRO A 305 6.05 -3.00 20.99
N GLN A 306 5.00 -3.16 21.78
CA GLN A 306 4.81 -4.36 22.61
C GLN A 306 4.31 -5.55 21.77
N ALA A 307 3.42 -5.29 20.81
CA ALA A 307 2.89 -6.34 19.93
C ALA A 307 4.00 -7.00 19.09
N VAL A 308 5.02 -6.27 18.68
CA VAL A 308 6.17 -6.78 17.92
C VAL A 308 6.84 -7.96 18.64
N TYR A 309 6.97 -7.92 19.98
CA TYR A 309 7.64 -8.98 20.74
C TYR A 309 6.99 -10.35 20.59
N TRP A 310 5.67 -10.41 20.63
CA TRP A 310 4.96 -11.69 20.51
C TRP A 310 4.58 -12.02 19.05
N PHE A 311 4.50 -11.00 18.19
CA PHE A 311 4.10 -11.18 16.80
C PHE A 311 5.28 -11.57 15.89
N LEU A 312 6.48 -10.95 16.08
CA LEU A 312 7.67 -11.17 15.27
C LEU A 312 8.82 -11.83 16.06
N GLY A 313 8.76 -11.78 17.39
CA GLY A 313 9.82 -12.26 18.27
C GLY A 313 10.72 -11.15 18.83
N THR A 314 11.48 -11.50 19.87
CA THR A 314 12.32 -10.55 20.64
C THR A 314 13.42 -9.90 19.80
N SER A 315 13.94 -10.59 18.78
CA SER A 315 14.97 -10.08 17.87
C SER A 315 14.52 -8.83 17.09
N PHE A 316 13.21 -8.63 16.95
CA PHE A 316 12.61 -7.50 16.24
C PHE A 316 12.27 -6.32 17.16
N ALA A 317 12.74 -6.28 18.39
CA ALA A 317 12.38 -5.24 19.38
C ALA A 317 12.54 -3.81 18.85
N LYS A 318 13.64 -3.51 18.12
CA LYS A 318 13.89 -2.21 17.49
C LYS A 318 12.80 -1.78 16.49
N THR A 319 11.98 -2.71 15.99
CA THR A 319 10.84 -2.38 15.12
C THR A 319 9.85 -1.45 15.82
N GLY A 320 9.75 -1.56 17.16
CA GLY A 320 8.88 -0.70 17.97
C GLY A 320 9.22 0.79 17.85
N ASP A 321 10.51 1.14 17.92
CA ASP A 321 10.95 2.53 17.81
C ASP A 321 10.63 3.13 16.44
N ILE A 322 10.76 2.33 15.39
CA ILE A 322 10.44 2.72 14.02
C ILE A 322 8.95 2.88 13.86
N LEU A 323 8.13 1.99 14.45
CA LEU A 323 6.68 2.06 14.43
C LEU A 323 6.16 3.34 15.07
N GLN A 324 6.77 3.82 16.16
CA GLN A 324 6.38 5.07 16.80
C GLN A 324 6.43 6.26 15.84
N VAL A 325 7.45 6.33 14.98
CA VAL A 325 7.59 7.39 13.98
C VAL A 325 6.68 7.12 12.77
N LEU A 326 6.74 5.91 12.21
CA LEU A 326 5.98 5.58 11.00
C LEU A 326 4.46 5.55 11.22
N ALA A 327 3.97 5.41 12.45
CA ALA A 327 2.55 5.49 12.77
C ALA A 327 1.93 6.83 12.31
N PHE A 328 2.66 7.94 12.40
CA PHE A 328 2.20 9.24 11.94
C PHE A 328 2.05 9.30 10.40
N VAL A 329 2.77 8.47 9.66
CA VAL A 329 2.59 8.33 8.20
C VAL A 329 1.15 7.88 7.88
N ILE A 330 0.51 7.07 8.76
CA ILE A 330 -0.89 6.63 8.56
C ILE A 330 -1.82 7.85 8.46
N VAL A 331 -1.66 8.83 9.34
CA VAL A 331 -2.49 10.05 9.34
C VAL A 331 -2.19 10.91 8.13
N VAL A 332 -0.91 11.22 7.90
CA VAL A 332 -0.46 12.11 6.83
C VAL A 332 -0.82 11.55 5.45
N ALA A 333 -0.53 10.26 5.22
CA ALA A 333 -0.87 9.59 3.98
C ALA A 333 -2.39 9.50 3.76
N SER A 334 -3.17 9.28 4.83
CA SER A 334 -4.64 9.24 4.74
C SER A 334 -5.23 10.57 4.31
N TRP A 335 -4.76 11.67 4.85
CA TRP A 335 -5.18 13.02 4.43
C TRP A 335 -4.77 13.29 2.99
N ARG A 336 -3.52 13.00 2.63
CA ARG A 336 -3.02 13.16 1.26
C ARG A 336 -3.82 12.34 0.24
N TYR A 337 -4.11 11.08 0.54
CA TYR A 337 -4.91 10.22 -0.35
C TYR A 337 -6.36 10.72 -0.46
N SER A 338 -6.97 11.15 0.64
CA SER A 338 -8.33 11.71 0.62
C SER A 338 -8.38 12.97 -0.25
N LEU A 339 -7.42 13.88 -0.11
CA LEU A 339 -7.30 15.08 -0.96
C LEU A 339 -7.10 14.69 -2.43
N SER A 340 -6.18 13.75 -2.73
CA SER A 340 -5.88 13.31 -4.10
C SER A 340 -7.10 12.72 -4.80
N LEU A 341 -7.80 11.79 -4.16
CA LEU A 341 -8.95 11.11 -4.76
C LEU A 341 -10.12 12.05 -5.03
N GLN A 342 -10.37 13.00 -4.13
CA GLN A 342 -11.42 14.00 -4.32
C GLN A 342 -11.10 14.97 -5.47
N GLN A 343 -9.82 15.36 -5.62
CA GLN A 343 -9.36 16.17 -6.76
C GLN A 343 -9.51 15.43 -8.09
N MET A 344 -9.14 14.15 -8.13
CA MET A 344 -9.29 13.32 -9.33
C MET A 344 -10.76 13.24 -9.75
N ALA A 345 -11.68 13.06 -8.79
CA ALA A 345 -13.12 13.07 -9.06
C ALA A 345 -13.61 14.41 -9.61
N ALA A 346 -13.00 15.53 -9.21
CA ALA A 346 -13.33 16.86 -9.68
C ALA A 346 -12.68 17.24 -11.02
N GLU A 347 -11.91 16.36 -11.67
CA GLU A 347 -11.17 16.57 -12.95
C GLU A 347 -10.14 17.73 -12.91
N ARG A 348 -9.85 18.26 -11.75
CA ARG A 348 -8.89 19.35 -11.60
C ARG A 348 -7.69 18.85 -10.82
N GLY A 349 -6.52 18.72 -11.48
CA GLY A 349 -5.28 18.69 -10.73
C GLY A 349 -4.47 17.42 -10.73
N PHE A 350 -4.63 16.47 -11.67
CA PHE A 350 -3.73 15.31 -11.76
C PHE A 350 -2.25 15.73 -11.80
N ARG A 351 -1.93 16.82 -12.53
CA ARG A 351 -0.57 17.38 -12.60
C ARG A 351 -0.08 17.88 -11.24
N ASN A 352 -0.94 18.57 -10.48
CA ASN A 352 -0.59 19.11 -9.17
C ASN A 352 -0.42 17.99 -8.13
N ILE A 353 -1.28 16.98 -8.16
CA ILE A 353 -1.16 15.80 -7.30
C ILE A 353 0.16 15.09 -7.59
N SER A 354 0.45 14.82 -8.86
CA SER A 354 1.68 14.15 -9.28
C SER A 354 2.92 14.96 -8.86
N ALA A 355 2.91 16.28 -9.03
CA ALA A 355 4.02 17.14 -8.64
C ALA A 355 4.28 17.11 -7.13
N SER A 356 3.23 17.20 -6.29
CA SER A 356 3.39 17.15 -4.83
C SER A 356 3.96 15.83 -4.35
N VAL A 357 3.48 14.72 -4.90
CA VAL A 357 3.98 13.37 -4.58
C VAL A 357 5.44 13.21 -5.00
N GLN A 358 5.82 13.73 -6.17
CA GLN A 358 7.20 13.66 -6.63
C GLN A 358 8.15 14.47 -5.75
N VAL A 359 7.78 15.70 -5.37
CA VAL A 359 8.62 16.52 -4.49
C VAL A 359 8.76 15.86 -3.12
N GLY A 360 7.67 15.35 -2.53
CA GLY A 360 7.73 14.62 -1.26
C GLY A 360 8.60 13.37 -1.33
N ALA A 361 8.47 12.58 -2.40
CA ALA A 361 9.33 11.42 -2.64
C ALA A 361 10.80 11.82 -2.85
N GLY A 362 11.06 12.92 -3.56
CA GLY A 362 12.40 13.47 -3.72
C GLY A 362 13.04 13.87 -2.39
N VAL A 363 12.28 14.54 -1.54
CA VAL A 363 12.72 14.88 -0.17
C VAL A 363 13.03 13.62 0.64
N ASN A 364 12.16 12.61 0.61
CA ASN A 364 12.43 11.32 1.26
C ASN A 364 13.72 10.68 0.75
N VAL A 365 13.92 10.62 -0.57
CA VAL A 365 15.14 10.06 -1.20
C VAL A 365 16.40 10.80 -0.71
N VAL A 366 16.38 12.14 -0.77
CA VAL A 366 17.52 12.97 -0.33
C VAL A 366 17.81 12.75 1.15
N LEU A 367 16.79 12.86 2.01
CA LEU A 367 16.97 12.67 3.46
C LEU A 367 17.46 11.26 3.78
N THR A 368 16.95 10.22 3.12
CA THR A 368 17.40 8.85 3.34
C THR A 368 18.88 8.69 3.01
N VAL A 369 19.33 9.16 1.84
CA VAL A 369 20.72 9.02 1.42
C VAL A 369 21.69 9.75 2.36
N PHE A 370 21.33 10.94 2.86
CA PHE A 370 22.21 11.75 3.69
C PHE A 370 22.08 11.44 5.20
N LEU A 371 20.91 11.09 5.70
CA LEU A 371 20.70 10.94 7.15
C LEU A 371 20.88 9.49 7.62
N VAL A 372 20.47 8.50 6.85
CA VAL A 372 20.55 7.09 7.29
C VAL A 372 21.98 6.65 7.60
N PRO A 373 23.00 6.96 6.77
CA PRO A 373 24.38 6.59 7.09
C PRO A 373 24.92 7.18 8.41
N LYS A 374 24.37 8.34 8.84
CA LYS A 374 24.82 9.08 10.03
C LYS A 374 24.02 8.78 11.29
N PHE A 375 22.70 8.62 11.14
CA PHE A 375 21.75 8.53 12.25
C PHE A 375 21.04 7.19 12.35
N GLY A 376 21.43 6.22 11.52
CA GLY A 376 20.89 4.86 11.58
C GLY A 376 19.50 4.70 10.99
N VAL A 377 18.92 3.54 11.22
CA VAL A 377 17.65 3.10 10.61
C VAL A 377 16.46 3.99 10.97
N LEU A 378 16.45 4.61 12.16
CA LEU A 378 15.38 5.52 12.58
C LEU A 378 15.30 6.75 11.66
N ALA A 379 16.41 7.20 11.10
CA ALA A 379 16.43 8.28 10.13
C ALA A 379 15.65 7.96 8.85
N ALA A 380 15.56 6.68 8.43
CA ALA A 380 14.73 6.27 7.30
C ALA A 380 13.23 6.46 7.60
N ALA A 381 12.80 6.22 8.84
CA ALA A 381 11.42 6.47 9.26
C ALA A 381 11.08 7.96 9.25
N TRP A 382 11.98 8.80 9.77
CA TRP A 382 11.82 10.25 9.73
C TRP A 382 11.84 10.79 8.29
N ALA A 383 12.72 10.28 7.42
CA ALA A 383 12.77 10.66 6.02
C ALA A 383 11.44 10.35 5.30
N ALA A 384 10.86 9.18 5.57
CA ALA A 384 9.56 8.78 5.03
C ALA A 384 8.44 9.70 5.54
N LEU A 385 8.38 10.00 6.84
CA LEU A 385 7.39 10.89 7.42
C LEU A 385 7.50 12.31 6.88
N ILE A 386 8.72 12.87 6.84
CA ILE A 386 8.96 14.22 6.32
C ILE A 386 8.59 14.30 4.84
N GLY A 387 8.93 13.29 4.04
CA GLY A 387 8.55 13.21 2.63
C GLY A 387 7.04 13.24 2.43
N GLU A 388 6.28 12.47 3.21
CA GLU A 388 4.81 12.46 3.18
C GLU A 388 4.22 13.81 3.65
N LEU A 389 4.80 14.43 4.68
CA LEU A 389 4.40 15.77 5.15
C LEU A 389 4.62 16.84 4.08
N VAL A 390 5.77 16.84 3.43
CA VAL A 390 6.06 17.78 2.34
C VAL A 390 5.06 17.58 1.19
N ALA A 391 4.78 16.34 0.81
CA ALA A 391 3.78 16.05 -0.22
C ALA A 391 2.39 16.57 0.17
N LEU A 392 1.95 16.37 1.43
CA LEU A 392 0.68 16.85 1.93
C LEU A 392 0.63 18.40 1.95
N ILE A 393 1.65 19.06 2.49
CA ILE A 393 1.72 20.52 2.58
C ILE A 393 1.64 21.14 1.18
N LEU A 394 2.44 20.65 0.24
CA LEU A 394 2.40 21.13 -1.14
C LEU A 394 1.03 20.90 -1.79
N GLN A 395 0.41 19.77 -1.54
CA GLN A 395 -0.92 19.47 -2.06
C GLN A 395 -1.97 20.44 -1.49
N VAL A 396 -1.92 20.74 -0.18
CA VAL A 396 -2.79 21.72 0.47
C VAL A 396 -2.56 23.12 -0.11
N ILE A 397 -1.31 23.55 -0.30
CA ILE A 397 -0.98 24.85 -0.90
C ILE A 397 -1.53 24.94 -2.34
N LEU A 398 -1.35 23.92 -3.14
CA LEU A 398 -1.85 23.90 -4.51
C LEU A 398 -3.38 23.88 -4.60
N LEU A 399 -4.04 23.44 -3.52
CA LEU A 399 -5.50 23.38 -3.39
C LEU A 399 -6.11 24.58 -2.67
N SER A 400 -5.32 25.41 -1.99
CA SER A 400 -5.82 26.51 -1.14
C SER A 400 -6.73 27.50 -1.86
N ARG A 401 -6.66 27.55 -3.20
CA ARG A 401 -7.58 28.39 -4.03
C ARG A 401 -8.98 27.78 -4.20
N VAL A 402 -9.15 26.48 -3.86
CA VAL A 402 -10.39 25.73 -4.11
C VAL A 402 -10.95 25.17 -2.81
N VAL A 403 -10.10 24.93 -1.82
CA VAL A 403 -10.42 24.28 -0.55
C VAL A 403 -10.07 25.24 0.59
N ASP A 404 -11.01 25.45 1.50
CA ASP A 404 -10.76 26.18 2.73
C ASP A 404 -9.91 25.34 3.68
N VAL A 405 -8.63 25.72 3.80
CA VAL A 405 -7.64 25.05 4.66
C VAL A 405 -8.06 25.09 6.13
N TRP A 406 -8.69 26.19 6.57
CA TRP A 406 -9.15 26.32 7.94
C TRP A 406 -10.26 25.32 8.26
N GLN A 407 -11.11 25.03 7.30
CA GLN A 407 -12.15 24.02 7.46
C GLN A 407 -11.55 22.60 7.57
N LEU A 408 -10.42 22.28 6.90
CA LEU A 408 -9.72 21.01 7.09
C LEU A 408 -9.26 20.83 8.54
N VAL A 409 -8.68 21.86 9.13
CA VAL A 409 -8.28 21.87 10.54
C VAL A 409 -9.51 21.71 11.45
N ARG A 410 -10.58 22.47 11.15
CA ARG A 410 -11.83 22.47 11.95
C ARG A 410 -12.51 21.09 11.98
N VAL A 411 -12.45 20.31 10.92
CA VAL A 411 -13.06 18.97 10.92
C VAL A 411 -12.15 17.91 11.58
N SER A 412 -10.84 18.14 11.63
CA SER A 412 -9.87 17.13 12.11
C SER A 412 -9.47 17.29 13.59
N TRP A 413 -9.48 18.52 14.17
CA TRP A 413 -8.91 18.79 15.48
C TRP A 413 -9.53 17.97 16.62
N ARG A 414 -10.85 17.69 16.56
CA ARG A 414 -11.56 16.89 17.58
C ARG A 414 -10.99 15.49 17.69
N TYR A 415 -10.64 14.90 16.56
CA TYR A 415 -10.03 13.56 16.49
C TYR A 415 -8.59 13.59 16.97
N ILE A 416 -7.85 14.69 16.71
CA ILE A 416 -6.49 14.87 17.24
C ILE A 416 -6.54 14.93 18.76
N VAL A 417 -7.46 15.69 19.34
CA VAL A 417 -7.64 15.75 20.81
C VAL A 417 -8.01 14.37 21.36
N ALA A 418 -8.95 13.66 20.72
CA ALA A 418 -9.32 12.31 21.12
C ALA A 418 -8.11 11.34 21.05
N GLY A 419 -7.28 11.46 20.01
CA GLY A 419 -6.05 10.69 19.88
C GLY A 419 -5.03 10.97 20.99
N VAL A 420 -4.82 12.24 21.34
CA VAL A 420 -3.92 12.62 22.45
C VAL A 420 -4.43 12.08 23.79
N VAL A 421 -5.72 12.20 24.07
CA VAL A 421 -6.30 11.65 25.31
C VAL A 421 -6.20 10.14 25.36
N ALA A 422 -6.48 9.44 24.26
CA ALA A 422 -6.30 8.00 24.16
C ALA A 422 -4.83 7.58 24.33
N LEU A 423 -3.90 8.32 23.72
CA LEU A 423 -2.45 8.11 23.90
C LEU A 423 -2.06 8.17 25.38
N LEU A 424 -2.47 9.22 26.08
CA LEU A 424 -2.16 9.38 27.51
C LEU A 424 -2.79 8.27 28.35
N GLY A 425 -4.01 7.85 28.05
CA GLY A 425 -4.69 6.75 28.72
C GLY A 425 -3.96 5.42 28.51
N ILE A 426 -3.53 5.09 27.29
CA ILE A 426 -2.76 3.87 27.00
C ILE A 426 -1.41 3.91 27.73
N LEU A 427 -0.70 5.05 27.69
CA LEU A 427 0.58 5.20 28.38
C LEU A 427 0.45 5.02 29.91
N ALA A 428 -0.67 5.44 30.50
CA ALA A 428 -0.95 5.19 31.92
C ALA A 428 -1.14 3.68 32.20
N VAL A 429 -1.81 2.95 31.33
CA VAL A 429 -1.98 1.49 31.44
C VAL A 429 -0.63 0.78 31.28
N ILE A 430 0.17 1.13 30.29
CA ILE A 430 1.50 0.55 30.05
C ILE A 430 2.40 0.68 31.28
N ARG A 431 2.35 1.84 31.95
CA ARG A 431 3.14 2.07 33.18
C ARG A 431 2.66 1.22 34.37
N SER A 432 1.38 0.84 34.38
CA SER A 432 0.76 0.11 35.48
C SER A 432 0.89 -1.41 35.33
N VAL A 433 1.15 -1.91 34.11
CA VAL A 433 1.17 -3.35 33.80
C VAL A 433 2.51 -3.72 33.17
N PRO A 434 3.36 -4.48 33.86
CA PRO A 434 4.68 -4.82 33.34
C PRO A 434 4.64 -5.96 32.32
N GLY A 435 5.34 -5.75 31.18
CA GLY A 435 5.77 -6.78 30.24
C GLY A 435 4.95 -6.88 28.94
N PRO A 436 5.61 -7.31 27.85
CA PRO A 436 5.06 -7.36 26.50
C PRO A 436 4.27 -8.66 26.24
N TYR A 437 3.21 -8.91 27.00
CA TYR A 437 2.36 -10.09 26.81
C TYR A 437 1.14 -9.79 25.91
N PRO A 438 0.69 -10.75 25.08
CA PRO A 438 -0.45 -10.55 24.16
C PRO A 438 -1.73 -10.06 24.86
N LYS A 439 -2.02 -10.55 26.06
CA LYS A 439 -3.17 -10.13 26.86
C LYS A 439 -3.12 -8.66 27.28
N PHE A 440 -1.94 -8.12 27.53
CA PHE A 440 -1.77 -6.71 27.91
C PHE A 440 -1.85 -5.80 26.69
N SER A 441 -1.24 -6.18 25.56
CA SER A 441 -1.39 -5.47 24.30
C SER A 441 -2.87 -5.40 23.87
N ALA A 442 -3.64 -6.47 24.07
CA ALA A 442 -5.07 -6.47 23.82
C ALA A 442 -5.83 -5.52 24.77
N LEU A 443 -5.48 -5.51 26.06
CA LEU A 443 -6.07 -4.59 27.05
C LEU A 443 -5.78 -3.12 26.66
N GLU A 444 -4.55 -2.80 26.33
CA GLU A 444 -4.13 -1.46 25.89
C GLU A 444 -4.90 -1.00 24.66
N ALA A 445 -5.04 -1.88 23.66
CA ALA A 445 -5.82 -1.60 22.46
C ALA A 445 -7.29 -1.32 22.80
N VAL A 446 -7.90 -2.14 23.65
CA VAL A 446 -9.29 -1.95 24.08
C VAL A 446 -9.46 -0.65 24.86
N VAL A 447 -8.59 -0.35 25.80
CA VAL A 447 -8.61 0.91 26.57
C VAL A 447 -8.47 2.11 25.63
N GLY A 448 -7.54 2.06 24.68
CA GLY A 448 -7.36 3.12 23.70
C GLY A 448 -8.60 3.34 22.83
N ILE A 449 -9.20 2.28 22.30
CA ILE A 449 -10.44 2.35 21.53
C ILE A 449 -11.58 2.93 22.36
N VAL A 450 -11.74 2.49 23.59
CA VAL A 450 -12.81 2.96 24.49
C VAL A 450 -12.64 4.44 24.81
N ILE A 451 -11.46 4.87 25.24
CA ILE A 451 -11.16 6.28 25.54
C ILE A 451 -11.39 7.15 24.29
N TYR A 452 -10.82 6.74 23.16
CA TYR A 452 -10.97 7.47 21.90
C TYR A 452 -12.45 7.64 21.54
N THR A 453 -13.21 6.56 21.60
CA THR A 453 -14.65 6.55 21.26
C THR A 453 -15.45 7.43 22.20
N ILE A 454 -15.17 7.40 23.52
CA ILE A 454 -15.83 8.26 24.51
C ILE A 454 -15.57 9.72 24.20
N VAL A 455 -14.30 10.11 23.95
CA VAL A 455 -13.97 11.51 23.65
C VAL A 455 -14.62 11.99 22.35
N VAL A 456 -14.57 11.16 21.29
CA VAL A 456 -15.22 11.46 20.00
C VAL A 456 -16.75 11.61 20.19
N TYR A 457 -17.34 10.80 21.04
CA TYR A 457 -18.77 10.89 21.39
C TYR A 457 -19.12 12.20 22.08
N PHE A 458 -18.32 12.66 23.05
CA PHE A 458 -18.51 13.96 23.71
C PHE A 458 -18.49 15.15 22.75
N PHE A 459 -17.68 15.08 21.68
CA PHE A 459 -17.66 16.11 20.66
C PHE A 459 -18.85 16.08 19.69
N SER A 460 -19.80 15.13 19.84
CA SER A 460 -20.97 14.94 18.97
C SER A 460 -20.63 15.03 17.48
N THR A 461 -19.59 14.30 17.08
CA THR A 461 -19.06 14.37 15.70
C THR A 461 -20.02 13.72 14.70
N PRO A 462 -20.00 14.11 13.41
CA PRO A 462 -20.76 13.45 12.35
C PRO A 462 -20.49 11.93 12.23
N VAL A 463 -19.28 11.50 12.59
CA VAL A 463 -18.92 10.06 12.65
C VAL A 463 -19.81 9.35 13.65
N VAL A 464 -20.01 9.90 14.85
CA VAL A 464 -20.87 9.32 15.89
C VAL A 464 -22.33 9.25 15.45
N THR A 465 -22.85 10.34 14.89
CA THR A 465 -24.25 10.35 14.40
C THR A 465 -24.48 9.34 13.29
N THR A 466 -23.53 9.22 12.35
CA THR A 466 -23.61 8.23 11.27
C THR A 466 -23.48 6.81 11.81
N THR A 467 -22.56 6.57 12.76
CA THR A 467 -22.37 5.25 13.38
C THR A 467 -23.61 4.84 14.18
N ASN A 468 -24.20 5.74 14.95
CA ASN A 468 -25.44 5.50 15.70
C ASN A 468 -26.59 5.11 14.77
N ILE A 469 -26.73 5.79 13.63
CA ILE A 469 -27.75 5.44 12.62
C ILE A 469 -27.48 4.06 12.02
N VAL A 470 -26.23 3.74 11.68
CA VAL A 470 -25.86 2.43 11.13
C VAL A 470 -26.09 1.31 12.14
N VAL A 471 -25.68 1.50 13.39
CA VAL A 471 -25.89 0.52 14.49
C VAL A 471 -27.39 0.33 14.74
N MET A 472 -28.15 1.41 14.80
CA MET A 472 -29.61 1.33 14.99
C MET A 472 -30.30 0.59 13.84
N LEU A 473 -29.88 0.82 12.59
CA LEU A 473 -30.40 0.11 11.42
C LEU A 473 -29.98 -1.37 11.41
N ALA A 474 -28.77 -1.68 11.85
CA ALA A 474 -28.30 -3.07 11.99
C ALA A 474 -29.08 -3.82 13.07
N LEU A 475 -29.27 -3.21 14.25
CA LEU A 475 -30.08 -3.77 15.34
C LEU A 475 -31.54 -3.97 14.91
N LYS A 476 -32.13 -3.00 14.21
CA LYS A 476 -33.47 -3.14 13.65
C LYS A 476 -33.59 -4.28 12.65
N ARG A 477 -32.57 -4.52 11.84
CA ARG A 477 -32.54 -5.68 10.92
C ARG A 477 -32.42 -7.00 11.66
N MET A 478 -31.47 -7.08 12.61
CA MET A 478 -31.35 -8.28 13.45
C MET A 478 -32.67 -8.59 14.16
N TYR A 479 -33.33 -7.59 14.73
CA TYR A 479 -34.62 -7.72 15.35
C TYR A 479 -35.70 -8.22 14.37
N ASN A 480 -35.78 -7.64 13.16
CA ASN A 480 -36.72 -8.09 12.13
C ASN A 480 -36.41 -9.52 11.63
N SER A 481 -35.13 -9.87 11.44
CA SER A 481 -34.73 -11.23 11.08
C SER A 481 -35.06 -12.25 12.19
N LEU A 482 -34.91 -11.87 13.45
CA LEU A 482 -35.33 -12.69 14.61
C LEU A 482 -36.84 -12.88 14.64
N ILE A 483 -37.63 -11.85 14.34
CA ILE A 483 -39.09 -11.96 14.24
C ILE A 483 -39.50 -12.86 13.07
N GLU A 484 -38.86 -12.72 11.91
CA GLU A 484 -39.12 -13.60 10.76
C GLU A 484 -38.74 -15.05 11.08
N PHE A 485 -37.61 -15.27 11.70
CA PHE A 485 -37.15 -16.58 12.14
C PHE A 485 -38.11 -17.20 13.14
N THR A 486 -38.58 -16.46 14.18
CA THR A 486 -39.59 -16.93 15.14
C THR A 486 -40.93 -17.22 14.46
N ARG A 487 -41.35 -16.43 13.49
CA ARG A 487 -42.58 -16.70 12.70
C ARG A 487 -42.45 -17.96 11.85
N VAL A 488 -41.27 -18.22 11.27
CA VAL A 488 -41.02 -19.46 10.52
C VAL A 488 -41.00 -20.67 11.44
N VAL A 489 -40.31 -20.57 12.58
CA VAL A 489 -40.27 -21.65 13.58
C VAL A 489 -41.66 -21.96 14.16
N LEU A 490 -42.46 -20.93 14.50
CA LEU A 490 -43.82 -21.12 15.03
C LEU A 490 -44.83 -21.57 13.96
N ARG A 491 -44.50 -21.51 12.65
CA ARG A 491 -45.33 -22.09 11.59
C ARG A 491 -45.05 -23.57 11.29
N ILE A 492 -43.91 -24.08 11.74
CA ILE A 492 -43.52 -25.49 11.58
C ILE A 492 -44.26 -26.38 12.60
N ASP A 493 -44.81 -25.81 13.71
CA ASP A 493 -45.56 -26.51 14.73
C ASP A 493 -47.09 -26.46 14.48
N LYS A 494 -47.56 -26.11 13.31
CA LYS A 494 -48.91 -26.25 12.83
C LYS A 494 -48.94 -27.05 11.53
#